data_f1ac3beb9193d31a04de856e84051fa4
#
_entry.id   f1ac3beb9193d31a04de856e84051fa4
#
_cell.length_a   1.000
_cell.length_b   1.000
_cell.length_c   1.000
_cell.angle_alpha   90.00
_cell.angle_beta   90.00
_cell.angle_gamma   90.00
#
_symmetry.space_group_name_H-M   'P 1'
#
loop_
_entity.id
_entity.type
_entity.pdbx_description
1 polymer ?
#
loop_
_entity_poly.entity_id
_entity_poly.type
_entity_poly.pdbx_seq_one_letter_code
_entity_poly.pdbx_strand_id
1 'polypeptide(L)'
;MDYLNVNGCLIQVVTLLGLLLTFGTVFPPLGVTLAVAMLCYTYFVQLVLGRFLAVCKQKGLAEQLARVDEECAQLGMPAEWFLWVFVVVACWFYAFVLFDTLGDEVGFAAAWWILPAVGLLLPAALFAGCVAWGRVKAGFAAQRAAVDNKDDD
;
A
#
# COMPACT_ATOMS: atom_id res chain seq x y z
N MET A 1 -2.87 7.24 -28.03
CA MET A 1 -1.55 7.31 -27.36
C MET A 1 -1.82 7.13 -25.89
N ASP A 2 -1.55 5.94 -25.36
CA ASP A 2 -1.71 5.64 -23.93
C ASP A 2 -0.52 6.24 -23.17
N TYR A 3 -0.60 7.53 -22.87
CA TYR A 3 0.47 8.28 -22.19
C TYR A 3 0.68 7.85 -20.71
N LEU A 4 -0.30 7.19 -20.10
CA LEU A 4 -0.21 6.70 -18.74
C LEU A 4 -0.79 5.27 -18.68
N ASN A 5 0.08 4.28 -18.64
CA ASN A 5 -0.34 2.91 -18.38
C ASN A 5 -0.43 2.70 -16.86
N VAL A 6 -1.59 3.05 -16.28
CA VAL A 6 -1.83 2.95 -14.83
C VAL A 6 -1.65 1.51 -14.33
N ASN A 7 -2.10 0.52 -15.10
CA ASN A 7 -1.90 -0.89 -14.80
C ASN A 7 -0.41 -1.27 -14.75
N GLY A 8 0.40 -0.76 -15.68
CA GLY A 8 1.85 -0.99 -15.68
C GLY A 8 2.53 -0.38 -14.45
N CYS A 9 2.13 0.82 -14.04
CA CYS A 9 2.64 1.47 -12.83
C CYS A 9 2.26 0.67 -11.57
N LEU A 10 1.02 0.20 -11.48
CA LEU A 10 0.55 -0.62 -10.36
C LEU A 10 1.34 -1.93 -10.27
N ILE A 11 1.49 -2.65 -11.38
CA ILE A 11 2.26 -3.91 -11.42
C ILE A 11 3.70 -3.68 -10.97
N GLN A 12 4.34 -2.59 -11.41
CA GLN A 12 5.71 -2.27 -11.00
C GLN A 12 5.83 -2.02 -9.48
N VAL A 13 4.92 -1.23 -8.90
CA VAL A 13 4.90 -0.96 -7.46
C VAL A 13 4.66 -2.24 -6.67
N VAL A 14 3.69 -3.05 -7.09
CA VAL A 14 3.36 -4.34 -6.47
C VAL A 14 4.55 -5.31 -6.53
N THR A 15 5.25 -5.37 -7.66
CA THR A 15 6.44 -6.22 -7.83
C THR A 15 7.57 -5.77 -6.90
N LEU A 16 7.88 -4.46 -6.85
CA LEU A 16 8.91 -3.92 -5.95
C LEU A 16 8.55 -4.15 -4.48
N LEU A 17 7.28 -3.97 -4.12
CA LEU A 17 6.79 -4.23 -2.77
C LEU A 17 6.92 -5.72 -2.41
N GLY A 18 6.55 -6.62 -3.31
CA GLY A 18 6.69 -8.06 -3.13
C GLY A 18 8.14 -8.47 -2.91
N LEU A 19 9.06 -7.97 -3.73
CA LEU A 19 10.50 -8.21 -3.59
C LEU A 19 11.04 -7.64 -2.27
N LEU A 20 10.61 -6.45 -1.88
CA LEU A 20 11.02 -5.83 -0.62
C LEU A 20 10.56 -6.65 0.58
N LEU A 21 9.31 -7.09 0.58
CA LEU A 21 8.72 -7.85 1.68
C LEU A 21 9.28 -9.28 1.80
N THR A 22 9.68 -9.91 0.69
CA THR A 22 10.22 -11.27 0.71
C THR A 22 11.73 -11.31 0.93
N PHE A 23 12.50 -10.54 0.16
CA PHE A 23 13.97 -10.60 0.18
C PHE A 23 14.63 -9.49 0.99
N GLY A 24 13.93 -8.39 1.26
CA GLY A 24 14.51 -7.24 1.96
C GLY A 24 14.97 -7.53 3.38
N THR A 25 14.36 -8.50 4.06
CA THR A 25 14.77 -8.92 5.42
C THR A 25 15.83 -10.00 5.41
N VAL A 26 15.82 -10.89 4.41
CA VAL A 26 16.85 -11.94 4.26
C VAL A 26 18.20 -11.32 3.91
N PHE A 27 18.19 -10.25 3.11
CA PHE A 27 19.40 -9.53 2.74
C PHE A 27 19.20 -8.01 2.91
N PRO A 28 19.53 -7.42 4.10
CA PRO A 28 19.28 -6.04 4.43
C PRO A 28 19.79 -4.99 3.42
N PRO A 29 20.97 -5.11 2.78
CA PRO A 29 21.41 -4.18 1.75
C PRO A 29 20.48 -4.13 0.54
N LEU A 30 19.92 -5.29 0.14
CA LEU A 30 18.93 -5.36 -0.93
C LEU A 30 17.63 -4.69 -0.51
N GLY A 31 17.21 -4.86 0.76
CA GLY A 31 16.03 -4.21 1.33
C GLY A 31 16.13 -2.69 1.23
N VAL A 32 17.26 -2.12 1.60
CA VAL A 32 17.51 -0.67 1.50
C VAL A 32 17.44 -0.19 0.05
N THR A 33 18.12 -0.88 -0.86
CA THR A 33 18.10 -0.51 -2.29
C THR A 33 16.72 -0.60 -2.91
N LEU A 34 15.92 -1.63 -2.58
CA LEU A 34 14.54 -1.77 -3.05
C LEU A 34 13.63 -0.69 -2.47
N ALA A 35 13.79 -0.34 -1.18
CA ALA A 35 13.03 0.74 -0.55
C ALA A 35 13.32 2.09 -1.24
N VAL A 36 14.58 2.41 -1.49
CA VAL A 36 14.98 3.62 -2.23
C VAL A 36 14.43 3.61 -3.65
N ALA A 37 14.53 2.48 -4.36
CA ALA A 37 13.99 2.34 -5.71
C ALA A 37 12.46 2.57 -5.73
N MET A 38 11.73 2.02 -4.75
CA MET A 38 10.28 2.21 -4.61
C MET A 38 9.91 3.67 -4.35
N LEU A 39 10.65 4.36 -3.47
CA LEU A 39 10.45 5.79 -3.21
C LEU A 39 10.71 6.64 -4.46
N CYS A 40 11.83 6.39 -5.15
CA CYS A 40 12.16 7.09 -6.39
C CYS A 40 11.11 6.86 -7.47
N TYR A 41 10.64 5.63 -7.63
CA TYR A 41 9.62 5.29 -8.61
C TYR A 41 8.29 5.97 -8.30
N THR A 42 7.84 5.93 -7.03
CA THR A 42 6.60 6.59 -6.59
C THR A 42 6.67 8.11 -6.82
N TYR A 43 7.80 8.73 -6.47
CA TYR A 43 8.03 10.15 -6.71
C TYR A 43 8.01 10.48 -8.22
N PHE A 44 8.65 9.66 -9.05
CA PHE A 44 8.64 9.83 -10.50
C PHE A 44 7.22 9.75 -11.08
N VAL A 45 6.42 8.76 -10.67
CA VAL A 45 5.02 8.61 -11.10
C VAL A 45 4.19 9.83 -10.69
N GLN A 46 4.36 10.34 -9.45
CA GLN A 46 3.69 11.56 -9.00
C GLN A 46 4.04 12.78 -9.84
N LEU A 47 5.32 12.95 -10.20
CA LEU A 47 5.75 14.06 -11.07
C LEU A 47 5.16 13.96 -12.48
N VAL A 48 5.17 12.76 -13.08
CA VAL A 48 4.61 12.52 -14.41
C VAL A 48 3.10 12.80 -14.40
N LEU A 49 2.39 12.27 -13.40
CA LEU A 49 0.95 12.48 -13.25
C LEU A 49 0.63 13.97 -13.02
N GLY A 50 1.37 14.65 -12.14
CA GLY A 50 1.17 16.06 -11.86
C GLY A 50 1.38 16.94 -13.10
N ARG A 51 2.42 16.66 -13.90
CA ARG A 51 2.65 17.35 -15.18
C ARG A 51 1.54 17.09 -16.18
N PHE A 52 1.10 15.84 -16.30
CA PHE A 52 0.00 15.47 -17.19
C PHE A 52 -1.28 16.22 -16.82
N LEU A 53 -1.66 16.23 -15.55
CA LEU A 53 -2.83 16.94 -15.04
C LEU A 53 -2.74 18.45 -15.30
N ALA A 54 -1.57 19.06 -15.10
CA ALA A 54 -1.35 20.49 -15.37
C ALA A 54 -1.54 20.82 -16.85
N VAL A 55 -1.01 20.00 -17.74
CA VAL A 55 -1.16 20.18 -19.19
C VAL A 55 -2.60 19.98 -19.64
N CYS A 56 -3.31 18.97 -19.14
CA CYS A 56 -4.72 18.73 -19.43
C CYS A 56 -5.60 19.90 -18.98
N LYS A 57 -5.33 20.43 -17.79
CA LYS A 57 -6.04 21.61 -17.26
C LYS A 57 -5.77 22.87 -18.12
N GLN A 58 -4.54 23.08 -18.54
CA GLN A 58 -4.15 24.23 -19.36
C GLN A 58 -4.75 24.20 -20.77
N LYS A 59 -4.89 23.00 -21.36
CA LYS A 59 -5.46 22.79 -22.69
C LYS A 59 -6.98 22.60 -22.71
N GLY A 60 -7.64 22.63 -21.57
CA GLY A 60 -9.10 22.46 -21.47
C GLY A 60 -9.59 21.05 -21.85
N LEU A 61 -8.73 20.02 -21.77
CA LEU A 61 -9.05 18.64 -22.11
C LEU A 61 -9.78 17.93 -20.96
N ALA A 62 -10.97 18.44 -20.61
CA ALA A 62 -11.79 17.92 -19.51
C ALA A 62 -12.18 16.44 -19.71
N GLU A 63 -12.37 16.01 -20.95
CA GLU A 63 -12.74 14.64 -21.31
C GLU A 63 -11.62 13.62 -20.99
N GLN A 64 -10.36 14.00 -21.21
CA GLN A 64 -9.21 13.15 -20.85
C GLN A 64 -9.01 13.10 -19.32
N LEU A 65 -9.30 14.19 -18.61
CA LEU A 65 -9.24 14.23 -17.16
C LEU A 65 -10.28 13.28 -16.54
N ALA A 66 -11.53 13.33 -17.03
CA ALA A 66 -12.60 12.45 -16.59
C ALA A 66 -12.28 10.96 -16.85
N ARG A 67 -11.65 10.65 -17.98
CA ARG A 67 -11.23 9.27 -18.30
C ARG A 67 -10.15 8.75 -17.34
N VAL A 68 -9.15 9.55 -17.00
CA VAL A 68 -8.12 9.17 -16.02
C VAL A 68 -8.73 8.98 -14.63
N ASP A 69 -9.66 9.84 -14.23
CA ASP A 69 -10.36 9.74 -12.95
C ASP A 69 -11.19 8.45 -12.87
N GLU A 70 -11.89 8.10 -13.95
CA GLU A 70 -12.64 6.85 -14.07
C GLU A 70 -11.72 5.61 -14.02
N GLU A 71 -10.60 5.60 -14.75
CA GLU A 71 -9.62 4.52 -14.72
C GLU A 71 -9.00 4.36 -13.32
N CYS A 72 -8.66 5.46 -12.65
CA CYS A 72 -8.15 5.44 -11.28
C CYS A 72 -9.20 4.94 -10.28
N ALA A 73 -10.46 5.32 -10.44
CA ALA A 73 -11.55 4.86 -9.58
C ALA A 73 -11.81 3.36 -9.73
N GLN A 74 -11.76 2.84 -10.96
CA GLN A 74 -11.93 1.39 -11.23
C GLN A 74 -10.79 0.55 -10.65
N LEU A 75 -9.56 1.09 -10.54
CA LEU A 75 -8.40 0.40 -9.99
C LEU A 75 -8.31 0.47 -8.46
N GLY A 76 -9.00 1.40 -7.82
CA GLY A 76 -8.90 1.62 -6.38
C GLY A 76 -9.29 0.39 -5.56
N MET A 77 -10.41 -0.23 -5.88
CA MET A 77 -10.92 -1.40 -5.16
C MET A 77 -10.05 -2.66 -5.34
N PRO A 78 -9.66 -3.07 -6.55
CA PRO A 78 -8.78 -4.21 -6.73
C PRO A 78 -7.38 -3.97 -6.15
N ALA A 79 -6.84 -2.75 -6.21
CA ALA A 79 -5.53 -2.43 -5.65
C ALA A 79 -5.49 -2.60 -4.13
N GLU A 80 -6.55 -2.21 -3.42
CA GLU A 80 -6.67 -2.41 -1.97
C GLU A 80 -6.70 -3.90 -1.60
N TRP A 81 -7.44 -4.72 -2.33
CA TRP A 81 -7.47 -6.17 -2.14
C TRP A 81 -6.09 -6.81 -2.38
N PHE A 82 -5.39 -6.42 -3.44
CA PHE A 82 -4.03 -6.89 -3.71
C PHE A 82 -3.07 -6.54 -2.58
N LEU A 83 -3.12 -5.32 -2.05
CA LEU A 83 -2.30 -4.91 -0.92
C LEU A 83 -2.55 -5.80 0.30
N TRP A 84 -3.80 -6.10 0.63
CA TRP A 84 -4.12 -6.99 1.76
C TRP A 84 -3.63 -8.41 1.55
N VAL A 85 -3.76 -8.96 0.34
CA VAL A 85 -3.19 -10.29 0.01
C VAL A 85 -1.67 -10.27 0.21
N PHE A 86 -0.97 -9.23 -0.24
CA PHE A 86 0.46 -9.09 -0.03
C PHE A 86 0.85 -9.01 1.46
N VAL A 87 0.11 -8.25 2.26
CA VAL A 87 0.34 -8.16 3.71
C VAL A 87 0.21 -9.53 4.36
N VAL A 88 -0.83 -10.29 4.02
CA VAL A 88 -1.04 -11.64 4.56
C VAL A 88 0.09 -12.59 4.15
N VAL A 89 0.46 -12.60 2.86
CA VAL A 89 1.55 -13.43 2.34
C VAL A 89 2.88 -13.07 3.02
N ALA A 90 3.18 -11.78 3.19
CA ALA A 90 4.38 -11.32 3.88
C ALA A 90 4.40 -11.76 5.36
N CYS A 91 3.27 -11.61 6.07
CA CYS A 91 3.17 -12.07 7.47
C CYS A 91 3.43 -13.57 7.59
N TRP A 92 2.89 -14.40 6.69
CA TRP A 92 3.16 -15.83 6.66
C TRP A 92 4.62 -16.13 6.33
N PHE A 93 5.20 -15.44 5.35
CA PHE A 93 6.62 -15.60 5.03
C PHE A 93 7.51 -15.32 6.25
N TYR A 94 7.26 -14.22 6.96
CA TYR A 94 8.00 -13.88 8.18
C TYR A 94 7.72 -14.87 9.32
N ALA A 95 6.50 -15.35 9.45
CA ALA A 95 6.17 -16.37 10.44
C ALA A 95 7.00 -17.65 10.23
N PHE A 96 7.16 -18.10 8.97
CA PHE A 96 8.00 -19.26 8.64
C PHE A 96 9.48 -19.00 8.89
N VAL A 97 10.01 -17.84 8.48
CA VAL A 97 11.43 -17.49 8.72
C VAL A 97 11.73 -17.41 10.22
N LEU A 98 10.85 -16.78 11.00
CA LEU A 98 11.02 -16.70 12.46
C LEU A 98 10.86 -18.08 13.13
N PHE A 99 9.93 -18.90 12.65
CA PHE A 99 9.74 -20.26 13.16
C PHE A 99 10.97 -21.12 12.93
N ASP A 100 11.57 -21.04 11.74
CA ASP A 100 12.78 -21.78 11.38
C ASP A 100 13.97 -21.30 12.24
N THR A 101 14.19 -19.98 12.30
CA THR A 101 15.31 -19.39 13.05
C THR A 101 15.23 -19.68 14.56
N LEU A 102 14.06 -19.51 15.17
CA LEU A 102 13.86 -19.77 16.59
C LEU A 102 13.72 -21.25 16.90
N GLY A 103 13.24 -22.06 15.94
CA GLY A 103 13.17 -23.51 16.05
C GLY A 103 14.55 -24.14 16.24
N ASP A 104 15.57 -23.62 15.56
CA ASP A 104 16.95 -24.05 15.68
C ASP A 104 17.56 -23.69 17.06
N GLU A 105 17.17 -22.55 17.65
CA GLU A 105 17.73 -22.09 18.93
C GLU A 105 17.02 -22.68 20.15
N VAL A 106 15.67 -22.70 20.15
CA VAL A 106 14.84 -23.02 21.33
C VAL A 106 14.13 -24.37 21.19
N GLY A 107 14.12 -24.93 19.99
CA GLY A 107 13.41 -26.15 19.64
C GLY A 107 12.04 -25.88 19.03
N PHE A 108 11.70 -26.68 17.99
CA PHE A 108 10.47 -26.51 17.19
C PHE A 108 9.18 -26.62 18.02
N ALA A 109 9.19 -27.44 19.08
CA ALA A 109 8.05 -27.59 19.98
C ALA A 109 7.75 -26.31 20.78
N ALA A 110 8.76 -25.48 21.06
CA ALA A 110 8.58 -24.21 21.75
C ALA A 110 8.26 -23.05 20.80
N ALA A 111 8.68 -23.14 19.53
CA ALA A 111 8.52 -22.07 18.54
C ALA A 111 7.18 -22.11 17.79
N TRP A 112 6.37 -23.17 17.88
CA TRP A 112 5.15 -23.36 17.07
C TRP A 112 4.11 -22.25 17.20
N TRP A 113 4.08 -21.54 18.33
CA TRP A 113 3.14 -20.43 18.58
C TRP A 113 3.38 -19.19 17.69
N ILE A 114 4.59 -19.10 17.09
CA ILE A 114 4.96 -17.99 16.19
C ILE A 114 4.10 -18.00 14.94
N LEU A 115 3.79 -19.17 14.40
CA LEU A 115 2.98 -19.31 13.20
C LEU A 115 1.59 -18.65 13.35
N PRO A 116 0.78 -18.96 14.38
CA PRO A 116 -0.49 -18.28 14.57
C PRO A 116 -0.33 -16.83 15.02
N ALA A 117 0.69 -16.49 15.81
CA ALA A 117 0.89 -15.13 16.30
C ALA A 117 1.25 -14.17 15.16
N VAL A 118 2.21 -14.50 14.33
CA VAL A 118 2.66 -13.63 13.24
C VAL A 118 1.82 -13.84 11.99
N GLY A 119 1.46 -15.08 11.65
CA GLY A 119 0.70 -15.38 10.44
C GLY A 119 -0.76 -14.98 10.47
N LEU A 120 -1.42 -14.97 11.64
CA LEU A 120 -2.85 -14.66 11.79
C LEU A 120 -3.12 -13.40 12.62
N LEU A 121 -2.52 -13.26 13.81
CA LEU A 121 -2.82 -12.13 14.69
C LEU A 121 -2.25 -10.82 14.15
N LEU A 122 -1.06 -10.82 13.55
CA LEU A 122 -0.46 -9.61 13.02
C LEU A 122 -1.27 -9.01 11.87
N PRO A 123 -1.65 -9.74 10.80
CA PRO A 123 -2.48 -9.18 9.74
C PRO A 123 -3.88 -8.76 10.23
N ALA A 124 -4.46 -9.51 11.18
CA ALA A 124 -5.73 -9.13 11.80
C ALA A 124 -5.63 -7.81 12.59
N ALA A 125 -4.56 -7.62 13.37
CA ALA A 125 -4.30 -6.40 14.10
C ALA A 125 -4.06 -5.20 13.17
N LEU A 126 -3.32 -5.39 12.07
CA LEU A 126 -3.10 -4.35 11.05
C LEU A 126 -4.42 -3.96 10.38
N PHE A 127 -5.26 -4.93 10.03
CA PHE A 127 -6.58 -4.68 9.45
C PHE A 127 -7.47 -3.90 10.41
N ALA A 128 -7.56 -4.33 11.68
CA ALA A 128 -8.34 -3.65 12.70
C ALA A 128 -7.83 -2.21 12.93
N GLY A 129 -6.52 -2.00 12.93
CA GLY A 129 -5.89 -0.69 13.04
C GLY A 129 -6.25 0.23 11.87
N CYS A 130 -6.21 -0.27 10.64
CA CYS A 130 -6.61 0.50 9.45
C CYS A 130 -8.08 0.89 9.48
N VAL A 131 -8.97 -0.03 9.86
CA VAL A 131 -10.41 0.25 10.00
C VAL A 131 -10.67 1.28 11.10
N ALA A 132 -10.01 1.16 12.26
CA ALA A 132 -10.12 2.13 13.34
C ALA A 132 -9.63 3.52 12.90
N TRP A 133 -8.50 3.60 12.21
CA TRP A 133 -7.97 4.85 11.66
C TRP A 133 -8.90 5.49 10.64
N GLY A 134 -9.52 4.69 9.77
CA GLY A 134 -10.53 5.17 8.81
C GLY A 134 -11.74 5.80 9.50
N ARG A 135 -12.23 5.19 10.58
CA ARG A 135 -13.35 5.73 11.37
C ARG A 135 -12.98 7.04 12.08
N VAL A 136 -11.76 7.13 12.62
CA VAL A 136 -11.27 8.36 13.26
C VAL A 136 -11.17 9.50 12.24
N LYS A 137 -10.62 9.25 11.04
CA LYS A 137 -10.57 10.25 9.96
C LYS A 137 -11.96 10.71 9.51
N ALA A 138 -12.90 9.80 9.37
CA ALA A 138 -14.29 10.13 9.00
C ALA A 138 -14.96 11.00 10.08
N GLY A 139 -14.71 10.72 11.36
CA GLY A 139 -15.20 11.54 12.48
C GLY A 139 -14.65 12.98 12.43
N PHE A 140 -13.34 13.13 12.20
CA PHE A 140 -12.74 14.47 12.06
C PHE A 140 -13.25 15.24 10.83
N ALA A 141 -13.49 14.55 9.71
CA ALA A 141 -14.05 15.18 8.51
C ALA A 141 -15.48 15.69 8.75
N ALA A 142 -16.31 14.87 9.41
CA ALA A 142 -17.68 15.27 9.79
C ALA A 142 -17.71 16.46 10.75
N GLN A 143 -16.78 16.50 11.71
CA GLN A 143 -16.67 17.60 12.66
C GLN A 143 -16.22 18.91 11.99
N ARG A 144 -15.31 18.86 11.01
CA ARG A 144 -14.92 20.02 10.21
C ARG A 144 -16.06 20.56 9.38
N ALA A 145 -16.82 19.70 8.70
CA ALA A 145 -17.98 20.10 7.92
C ALA A 145 -19.07 20.76 8.78
N ALA A 146 -19.24 20.31 10.04
CA ALA A 146 -20.20 20.89 10.97
C ALA A 146 -19.78 22.29 11.48
N VAL A 147 -18.47 22.56 11.56
CA VAL A 147 -17.94 23.87 11.96
C VAL A 147 -18.08 24.88 10.81
N ASP A 148 -17.72 24.48 9.57
CA ASP A 148 -17.82 25.32 8.38
C ASP A 148 -19.28 25.81 8.12
N ASN A 149 -20.25 24.91 8.31
CA ASN A 149 -21.66 25.24 8.11
C ASN A 149 -22.25 26.18 9.19
N LYS A 150 -21.53 26.39 10.30
CA LYS A 150 -21.97 27.28 11.39
C LYS A 150 -21.44 28.69 11.25
N ASP A 151 -20.40 28.90 10.45
CA ASP A 151 -19.83 30.23 10.19
C ASP A 151 -20.49 30.91 8.99
N ASP A 152 -21.37 30.21 8.22
CA ASP A 152 -22.15 30.77 7.10
C ASP A 152 -23.57 31.26 7.50
N ASP A 153 -24.02 31.03 8.74
CA ASP A 153 -25.29 31.52 9.32
C ASP A 153 -25.05 32.75 10.22
#